data_aee43b0169daeb166af9bef9f596f9ea
#
_entry.id   aee43b0169daeb166af9bef9f596f9ea
#
_cell.length_a   1.000
_cell.length_b   1.000
_cell.length_c   1.000
_cell.angle_alpha   90.00
_cell.angle_beta   90.00
_cell.angle_gamma   90.00
#
_symmetry.space_group_name_H-M   'P 1'
#
loop_
_entity.id
_entity.type
_entity.pdbx_description
1 polymer ?
#
loop_
_entity_poly.entity_id
_entity_poly.type
_entity_poly.pdbx_seq_one_letter_code
_entity_poly.pdbx_strand_id
1 'polypeptide(L)'
;MMRAMKSRELLYSGPLFDVARLTFEGQNGTAVVRDVIEHRGAAVILPLLDDGRVVLIRNVRHTVGKVLWELPAGTLEAGEAPEACAAREVEEETGYRAGTIVPLTEFFASPGILNERMHGFLATDLEPTSQSLDHDEEIEVFPIPQWQVRDMIKDGHIEDAKTIALLLYWMHLHSP
;
A
#
# COMPACT_ATOMS: atom_id res chain seq x y z
N MET A 1 -12.34 -10.59 -22.88
CA MET A 1 -13.68 -10.84 -22.26
C MET A 1 -13.46 -11.56 -20.94
N MET A 2 -13.98 -11.05 -19.83
CA MET A 2 -13.91 -11.73 -18.53
C MET A 2 -14.67 -13.05 -18.57
N ARG A 3 -14.08 -14.08 -17.98
CA ARG A 3 -14.70 -15.43 -17.89
C ARG A 3 -15.65 -15.47 -16.69
N ALA A 4 -16.77 -16.18 -16.83
CA ALA A 4 -17.68 -16.39 -15.71
C ALA A 4 -17.03 -17.30 -14.65
N MET A 5 -17.08 -16.87 -13.40
CA MET A 5 -16.67 -17.68 -12.26
C MET A 5 -17.73 -18.75 -12.00
N LYS A 6 -17.32 -20.03 -11.96
CA LYS A 6 -18.18 -21.19 -11.68
C LYS A 6 -18.23 -21.55 -10.21
N SER A 7 -17.10 -21.49 -9.54
CA SER A 7 -17.00 -21.81 -8.10
C SER A 7 -15.85 -21.08 -7.43
N ARG A 8 -15.98 -20.91 -6.13
CA ARG A 8 -14.96 -20.47 -5.18
C ARG A 8 -14.89 -21.48 -4.04
N GLU A 9 -13.72 -22.00 -3.77
CA GLU A 9 -13.40 -22.89 -2.65
C GLU A 9 -12.38 -22.19 -1.76
N LEU A 10 -12.67 -22.02 -0.46
CA LEU A 10 -11.73 -21.49 0.51
C LEU A 10 -10.72 -22.58 0.87
N LEU A 11 -9.43 -22.31 0.64
CA LEU A 11 -8.34 -23.25 0.95
C LEU A 11 -7.67 -22.94 2.30
N TYR A 12 -7.56 -21.66 2.64
CA TYR A 12 -6.97 -21.18 3.88
C TYR A 12 -7.62 -19.85 4.27
N SER A 13 -7.80 -19.63 5.58
CA SER A 13 -8.24 -18.35 6.12
C SER A 13 -7.29 -17.92 7.22
N GLY A 14 -6.72 -16.73 7.07
CA GLY A 14 -5.79 -16.13 8.02
C GLY A 14 -6.26 -14.74 8.48
N PRO A 15 -5.53 -14.11 9.41
CA PRO A 15 -5.91 -12.78 9.91
C PRO A 15 -5.79 -11.68 8.85
N LEU A 16 -4.82 -11.75 7.94
CA LEU A 16 -4.55 -10.72 6.94
C LEU A 16 -5.16 -11.04 5.57
N PHE A 17 -5.20 -12.32 5.18
CA PHE A 17 -5.66 -12.73 3.87
C PHE A 17 -6.25 -14.15 3.89
N ASP A 18 -7.08 -14.42 2.88
CA ASP A 18 -7.56 -15.76 2.57
C ASP A 18 -6.83 -16.30 1.32
N VAL A 19 -6.79 -17.63 1.17
CA VAL A 19 -6.43 -18.28 -0.10
C VAL A 19 -7.65 -19.01 -0.62
N ALA A 20 -8.09 -18.68 -1.83
CA ALA A 20 -9.22 -19.31 -2.47
C ALA A 20 -8.84 -19.93 -3.81
N ARG A 21 -9.46 -21.08 -4.11
CA ARG A 21 -9.44 -21.68 -5.45
C ARG A 21 -10.63 -21.22 -6.24
N LEU A 22 -10.38 -20.49 -7.32
CA LEU A 22 -11.38 -19.99 -8.24
C LEU A 22 -11.41 -20.85 -9.50
N THR A 23 -12.60 -21.30 -9.90
CA THR A 23 -12.82 -22.01 -11.15
C THR A 23 -13.61 -21.15 -12.10
N PHE A 24 -13.08 -20.93 -13.29
CA PHE A 24 -13.72 -20.14 -14.35
C PHE A 24 -14.12 -21.04 -15.54
N GLU A 25 -15.08 -20.58 -16.31
CA GLU A 25 -15.41 -21.22 -17.58
C GLU A 25 -14.31 -20.92 -18.62
N GLY A 26 -13.66 -21.95 -19.11
CA GLY A 26 -12.63 -21.84 -20.14
C GLY A 26 -13.22 -21.88 -21.55
N GLN A 27 -12.34 -21.76 -22.56
CA GLN A 27 -12.75 -21.97 -23.95
C GLN A 27 -13.07 -23.44 -24.16
N ASN A 28 -14.08 -23.73 -25.01
CA ASN A 28 -14.51 -25.08 -25.38
C ASN A 28 -14.95 -25.98 -24.20
N GLY A 29 -15.51 -25.36 -23.13
CA GLY A 29 -16.01 -26.12 -21.99
C GLY A 29 -14.93 -26.61 -21.00
N THR A 30 -13.66 -26.29 -21.23
CA THR A 30 -12.59 -26.58 -20.26
C THR A 30 -12.68 -25.67 -19.03
N ALA A 31 -12.31 -26.17 -17.85
CA ALA A 31 -12.22 -25.36 -16.65
C ALA A 31 -10.84 -24.68 -16.56
N VAL A 32 -10.82 -23.42 -16.11
CA VAL A 32 -9.59 -22.70 -15.76
C VAL A 32 -9.58 -22.49 -14.25
N VAL A 33 -8.59 -23.07 -13.59
CA VAL A 33 -8.44 -23.01 -12.14
C VAL A 33 -7.33 -22.03 -11.79
N ARG A 34 -7.55 -21.20 -10.75
CA ARG A 34 -6.57 -20.28 -10.18
C ARG A 34 -6.66 -20.32 -8.66
N ASP A 35 -5.53 -20.48 -8.00
CA ASP A 35 -5.43 -20.21 -6.57
C ASP A 35 -5.05 -18.73 -6.41
N VAL A 36 -5.83 -18.00 -5.62
CA VAL A 36 -5.74 -16.55 -5.47
C VAL A 36 -5.65 -16.21 -3.99
N ILE A 37 -4.75 -15.29 -3.65
CA ILE A 37 -4.72 -14.65 -2.35
C ILE A 37 -5.77 -13.52 -2.39
N GLU A 38 -6.75 -13.62 -1.50
CA GLU A 38 -7.80 -12.62 -1.35
C GLU A 38 -7.47 -11.68 -0.19
N HIS A 39 -7.36 -10.39 -0.48
CA HIS A 39 -6.99 -9.33 0.45
C HIS A 39 -8.03 -8.21 0.42
N ARG A 40 -8.24 -7.51 1.54
CA ARG A 40 -9.24 -6.43 1.67
C ARG A 40 -8.86 -5.17 0.89
N GLY A 41 -7.60 -5.04 0.50
CA GLY A 41 -6.99 -3.83 -0.03
C GLY A 41 -6.21 -3.08 1.06
N ALA A 42 -5.48 -2.05 0.64
CA ALA A 42 -4.66 -1.23 1.54
C ALA A 42 -4.62 0.22 1.06
N ALA A 43 -4.40 1.15 1.98
CA ALA A 43 -4.03 2.52 1.65
C ALA A 43 -2.50 2.64 1.68
N VAL A 44 -1.94 3.42 0.75
CA VAL A 44 -0.55 3.87 0.76
C VAL A 44 -0.54 5.40 0.66
N ILE A 45 0.17 6.05 1.55
CA ILE A 45 0.07 7.50 1.74
C ILE A 45 1.41 8.15 1.43
N LEU A 46 1.40 9.25 0.67
CA LEU A 46 2.53 10.14 0.46
C LEU A 46 2.36 11.36 1.37
N PRO A 47 3.00 11.39 2.55
CA PRO A 47 2.91 12.53 3.44
C PRO A 47 3.92 13.58 3.00
N LEU A 48 3.43 14.79 2.70
CA LEU A 48 4.21 15.92 2.22
C LEU A 48 4.16 17.07 3.22
N LEU A 49 5.31 17.43 3.78
CA LEU A 49 5.46 18.58 4.67
C LEU A 49 5.44 19.90 3.88
N ASP A 50 5.11 21.00 4.54
CA ASP A 50 5.06 22.34 3.97
C ASP A 50 6.40 22.81 3.38
N ASP A 51 7.52 22.29 3.90
CA ASP A 51 8.85 22.57 3.39
C ASP A 51 9.26 21.69 2.18
N GLY A 52 8.35 20.86 1.71
CA GLY A 52 8.52 20.00 0.54
C GLY A 52 9.22 18.67 0.82
N ARG A 53 9.50 18.32 2.08
CA ARG A 53 10.01 16.99 2.42
C ARG A 53 8.89 15.95 2.39
N VAL A 54 9.22 14.75 1.91
CA VAL A 54 8.37 13.56 1.99
C VAL A 54 8.71 12.81 3.26
N VAL A 55 7.70 12.40 4.03
CA VAL A 55 7.90 11.56 5.21
C VAL A 55 7.94 10.10 4.77
N LEU A 56 9.12 9.50 4.83
CA LEU A 56 9.32 8.06 4.65
C LEU A 56 9.43 7.38 6.00
N ILE A 57 9.18 6.08 6.01
CA ILE A 57 9.40 5.19 7.16
C ILE A 57 10.45 4.14 6.83
N ARG A 58 11.15 3.64 7.86
CA ARG A 58 11.89 2.39 7.81
C ARG A 58 11.11 1.35 8.59
N ASN A 59 10.66 0.31 7.89
CA ASN A 59 9.81 -0.73 8.45
C ASN A 59 10.52 -2.10 8.40
N VAL A 60 10.49 -2.83 9.51
CA VAL A 60 11.03 -4.20 9.60
C VAL A 60 10.05 -5.17 8.94
N ARG A 61 10.38 -5.65 7.74
CA ARG A 61 9.56 -6.62 7.00
C ARG A 61 10.07 -8.05 7.21
N HIS A 62 9.54 -8.72 8.21
CA HIS A 62 9.91 -10.10 8.57
C HIS A 62 9.76 -11.09 7.40
N THR A 63 8.77 -10.89 6.53
CA THR A 63 8.50 -11.75 5.37
C THR A 63 9.65 -11.80 4.35
N VAL A 64 10.43 -10.73 4.26
CA VAL A 64 11.61 -10.64 3.37
C VAL A 64 12.93 -10.55 4.14
N GLY A 65 12.88 -10.50 5.49
CA GLY A 65 14.05 -10.42 6.35
C GLY A 65 14.87 -9.14 6.18
N LYS A 66 14.20 -8.01 5.87
CA LYS A 66 14.84 -6.72 5.61
C LYS A 66 14.15 -5.58 6.35
N VAL A 67 14.90 -4.51 6.56
CA VAL A 67 14.35 -3.19 6.87
C VAL A 67 14.20 -2.44 5.55
N LEU A 68 12.98 -2.06 5.19
CA LEU A 68 12.68 -1.38 3.94
C LEU A 68 12.36 0.11 4.16
N TRP A 69 12.75 0.93 3.17
CA TRP A 69 12.26 2.29 3.04
C TRP A 69 10.90 2.28 2.36
N GLU A 70 9.89 2.78 3.05
CA GLU A 70 8.50 2.74 2.57
C GLU A 70 7.79 4.08 2.77
N LEU A 71 6.72 4.28 2.04
CA LEU A 71 5.65 5.19 2.41
C LEU A 71 4.77 4.51 3.46
N PRO A 72 4.19 5.25 4.44
CA PRO A 72 3.24 4.69 5.37
C PRO A 72 2.07 4.04 4.63
N ALA A 73 1.65 2.87 5.11
CA ALA A 73 0.62 2.09 4.44
C ALA A 73 0.05 0.99 5.34
N GLY A 74 -1.27 0.84 5.33
CA GLY A 74 -1.91 -0.22 6.07
C GLY A 74 -3.12 -0.83 5.38
N THR A 75 -3.51 -1.98 5.90
CA THR A 75 -4.65 -2.76 5.39
C THR A 75 -5.97 -2.14 5.83
N LEU A 76 -6.94 -2.10 4.91
CA LEU A 76 -8.30 -1.65 5.24
C LEU A 76 -8.94 -2.59 6.27
N GLU A 77 -9.54 -2.01 7.30
CA GLU A 77 -10.42 -2.74 8.20
C GLU A 77 -11.76 -3.12 7.52
N ALA A 78 -12.51 -4.00 8.16
CA ALA A 78 -13.79 -4.46 7.58
C ALA A 78 -14.80 -3.31 7.48
N GLY A 79 -15.10 -2.89 6.24
CA GLY A 79 -16.02 -1.78 5.96
C GLY A 79 -15.41 -0.39 6.08
N GLU A 80 -14.10 -0.30 6.30
CA GLU A 80 -13.38 0.96 6.34
C GLU A 80 -13.27 1.58 4.94
N ALA A 81 -13.51 2.90 4.85
CA ALA A 81 -13.26 3.63 3.62
C ALA A 81 -11.75 3.82 3.41
N PRO A 82 -11.22 3.71 2.19
CA PRO A 82 -9.77 3.87 1.94
C PRO A 82 -9.18 5.20 2.43
N GLU A 83 -9.96 6.28 2.36
CA GLU A 83 -9.54 7.60 2.86
C GLU A 83 -9.43 7.64 4.40
N ALA A 84 -10.34 6.95 5.10
CA ALA A 84 -10.28 6.82 6.56
C ALA A 84 -9.08 5.99 7.00
N CYS A 85 -8.81 4.88 6.30
CA CYS A 85 -7.60 4.09 6.48
C CYS A 85 -6.34 4.95 6.27
N ALA A 86 -6.28 5.74 5.20
CA ALA A 86 -5.14 6.61 4.93
C ALA A 86 -4.91 7.64 6.06
N ALA A 87 -5.98 8.24 6.59
CA ALA A 87 -5.88 9.19 7.70
C ALA A 87 -5.37 8.53 8.99
N ARG A 88 -5.85 7.33 9.30
CA ARG A 88 -5.44 6.54 10.45
C ARG A 88 -3.97 6.12 10.34
N GLU A 89 -3.60 5.47 9.24
CA GLU A 89 -2.25 4.91 9.05
C GLU A 89 -1.15 5.99 9.01
N VAL A 90 -1.41 7.14 8.36
CA VAL A 90 -0.41 8.21 8.36
C VAL A 90 -0.16 8.74 9.77
N GLU A 91 -1.18 8.84 10.61
CA GLU A 91 -1.01 9.28 12.00
C GLU A 91 -0.34 8.20 12.85
N GLU A 92 -0.81 6.96 12.78
CA GLU A 92 -0.29 5.83 13.58
C GLU A 92 1.18 5.54 13.27
N GLU A 93 1.56 5.41 11.99
CA GLU A 93 2.91 5.03 11.60
C GLU A 93 3.92 6.20 11.63
N THR A 94 3.47 7.44 11.38
CA THR A 94 4.40 8.57 11.25
C THR A 94 4.37 9.56 12.40
N GLY A 95 3.31 9.58 13.20
CA GLY A 95 3.09 10.63 14.21
C GLY A 95 2.77 11.99 13.59
N TYR A 96 2.20 12.01 12.38
CA TYR A 96 1.67 13.22 11.75
C TYR A 96 0.19 13.05 11.42
N ARG A 97 -0.64 13.95 11.95
CA ARG A 97 -2.05 14.03 11.54
C ARG A 97 -2.17 14.88 10.29
N ALA A 98 -2.82 14.34 9.26
CA ALA A 98 -3.07 15.07 8.03
C ALA A 98 -4.34 15.94 8.14
N GLY A 99 -4.23 17.23 7.81
CA GLY A 99 -5.37 18.13 7.66
C GLY A 99 -6.10 17.90 6.33
N THR A 100 -5.37 17.45 5.30
CA THR A 100 -5.92 17.21 3.97
C THR A 100 -5.43 15.86 3.44
N ILE A 101 -6.36 15.02 2.94
CA ILE A 101 -6.08 13.76 2.26
C ILE A 101 -6.73 13.78 0.89
N VAL A 102 -5.93 13.57 -0.17
CA VAL A 102 -6.40 13.61 -1.56
C VAL A 102 -6.07 12.30 -2.26
N PRO A 103 -7.05 11.62 -2.90
CA PRO A 103 -6.76 10.43 -3.68
C PRO A 103 -5.90 10.77 -4.90
N LEU A 104 -4.86 9.98 -5.15
CA LEU A 104 -3.96 10.13 -6.29
C LEU A 104 -4.22 9.07 -7.36
N THR A 105 -4.22 7.81 -6.97
CA THR A 105 -4.31 6.68 -7.91
C THR A 105 -4.70 5.40 -7.20
N GLU A 106 -5.10 4.40 -8.00
CA GLU A 106 -5.28 3.03 -7.54
C GLU A 106 -4.51 2.07 -8.44
N PHE A 107 -3.98 1.02 -7.86
CA PHE A 107 -3.27 -0.03 -8.61
C PHE A 107 -3.36 -1.37 -7.88
N PHE A 108 -3.05 -2.46 -8.58
CA PHE A 108 -2.95 -3.79 -7.96
C PHE A 108 -1.49 -4.10 -7.60
N ALA A 109 -1.27 -4.66 -6.42
CA ALA A 109 0.08 -5.00 -5.95
C ALA A 109 0.69 -6.16 -6.77
N SER A 110 -0.05 -7.25 -6.99
CA SER A 110 0.42 -8.41 -7.77
C SER A 110 -0.75 -9.18 -8.39
N PRO A 111 -1.42 -8.66 -9.44
CA PRO A 111 -2.70 -9.17 -9.94
C PRO A 111 -2.62 -10.57 -10.58
N GLY A 112 -1.44 -11.15 -10.70
CA GLY A 112 -1.27 -12.54 -11.15
C GLY A 112 -1.64 -13.58 -10.09
N ILE A 113 -1.54 -13.24 -8.80
CA ILE A 113 -1.74 -14.16 -7.68
C ILE A 113 -2.54 -13.55 -6.52
N LEU A 114 -2.70 -12.24 -6.48
CA LEU A 114 -3.26 -11.48 -5.37
C LEU A 114 -4.25 -10.44 -5.91
N ASN A 115 -5.40 -10.31 -5.26
CA ASN A 115 -6.39 -9.31 -5.65
C ASN A 115 -6.28 -8.00 -4.87
N GLU A 116 -5.21 -7.80 -4.10
CA GLU A 116 -4.97 -6.59 -3.32
C GLU A 116 -4.99 -5.35 -4.18
N ARG A 117 -5.91 -4.44 -3.87
CA ARG A 117 -5.98 -3.10 -4.44
C ARG A 117 -5.32 -2.12 -3.49
N MET A 118 -4.35 -1.39 -3.99
CA MET A 118 -3.69 -0.29 -3.31
C MET A 118 -4.40 1.02 -3.65
N HIS A 119 -4.79 1.78 -2.64
CA HIS A 119 -5.37 3.11 -2.77
C HIS A 119 -4.31 4.13 -2.37
N GLY A 120 -3.79 4.87 -3.35
CA GLY A 120 -2.73 5.87 -3.16
C GLY A 120 -3.29 7.25 -2.85
N PHE A 121 -2.78 7.87 -1.78
CA PHE A 121 -3.19 9.19 -1.31
C PHE A 121 -2.00 10.14 -1.15
N LEU A 122 -2.26 11.44 -1.33
CA LEU A 122 -1.41 12.52 -0.86
C LEU A 122 -1.97 13.04 0.47
N ALA A 123 -1.12 13.19 1.49
CA ALA A 123 -1.44 13.82 2.75
C ALA A 123 -0.65 15.12 2.92
N THR A 124 -1.35 16.22 3.19
CA THR A 124 -0.77 17.56 3.41
C THR A 124 -1.35 18.21 4.68
N ASP A 125 -0.89 19.40 4.99
CA ASP A 125 -1.26 20.11 6.21
C ASP A 125 -0.99 19.24 7.45
N LEU A 126 0.25 18.72 7.53
CA LEU A 126 0.67 17.73 8.51
C LEU A 126 0.99 18.38 9.85
N GLU A 127 0.23 18.02 10.89
CA GLU A 127 0.46 18.46 12.26
C GLU A 127 1.16 17.35 13.06
N PRO A 128 2.26 17.65 13.78
CA PRO A 128 2.93 16.65 14.61
C PRO A 128 2.02 16.13 15.73
N THR A 129 1.97 14.80 15.87
CA THR A 129 1.33 14.07 16.97
C THR A 129 2.29 13.03 17.54
N SER A 130 1.79 11.89 17.97
CA SER A 130 2.60 10.76 18.44
C SER A 130 2.30 9.53 17.60
N GLN A 131 3.34 8.73 17.29
CA GLN A 131 3.15 7.40 16.73
C GLN A 131 2.32 6.52 17.69
N SER A 132 1.52 5.63 17.11
CA SER A 132 0.74 4.63 17.84
C SER A 132 0.82 3.31 17.09
N LEU A 133 2.01 2.71 17.10
CA LEU A 133 2.33 1.48 16.37
C LEU A 133 1.62 0.28 16.99
N ASP A 134 1.28 -0.70 16.17
CA ASP A 134 0.87 -2.01 16.61
C ASP A 134 2.02 -2.73 17.34
N HIS A 135 1.70 -3.72 18.18
CA HIS A 135 2.68 -4.36 19.08
C HIS A 135 3.81 -5.11 18.36
N ASP A 136 3.64 -5.44 17.09
CA ASP A 136 4.58 -6.15 16.23
C ASP A 136 5.20 -5.25 15.14
N GLU A 137 4.95 -3.95 15.19
CA GLU A 137 5.53 -2.97 14.28
C GLU A 137 6.80 -2.34 14.85
N GLU A 138 7.82 -2.27 14.01
CA GLU A 138 9.08 -1.58 14.28
C GLU A 138 9.34 -0.55 13.18
N ILE A 139 8.89 0.70 13.41
CA ILE A 139 8.90 1.78 12.43
C ILE A 139 9.67 3.00 12.94
N GLU A 140 10.63 3.46 12.13
CA GLU A 140 11.34 4.73 12.32
C GLU A 140 10.91 5.73 11.23
N VAL A 141 10.79 7.02 11.56
CA VAL A 141 10.24 8.07 10.69
C VAL A 141 11.31 9.03 10.21
N PHE A 142 11.33 9.32 8.91
CA PHE A 142 12.35 10.17 8.27
C PHE A 142 11.73 11.16 7.26
N PRO A 143 11.68 12.44 7.60
CA PRO A 143 11.39 13.50 6.63
C PRO A 143 12.57 13.70 5.68
N ILE A 144 12.41 13.38 4.39
CA ILE A 144 13.48 13.36 3.38
C ILE A 144 13.15 14.33 2.23
N PRO A 145 14.12 15.16 1.77
CA PRO A 145 13.92 16.03 0.61
C PRO A 145 13.56 15.22 -0.66
N GLN A 146 12.65 15.74 -1.49
CA GLN A 146 12.16 15.06 -2.70
C GLN A 146 13.29 14.66 -3.66
N TRP A 147 14.32 15.50 -3.82
CA TRP A 147 15.46 15.17 -4.68
C TRP A 147 16.22 13.95 -4.18
N GLN A 148 16.38 13.81 -2.85
CA GLN A 148 17.03 12.64 -2.24
C GLN A 148 16.16 11.38 -2.37
N VAL A 149 14.85 11.48 -2.21
CA VAL A 149 13.91 10.36 -2.44
C VAL A 149 14.04 9.83 -3.86
N ARG A 150 14.16 10.73 -4.86
CA ARG A 150 14.39 10.34 -6.26
C ARG A 150 15.71 9.58 -6.45
N ASP A 151 16.79 10.04 -5.82
CA ASP A 151 18.09 9.35 -5.86
C ASP A 151 18.01 7.99 -5.16
N MET A 152 17.30 7.89 -4.02
CA MET A 152 17.08 6.62 -3.31
C MET A 152 16.34 5.58 -4.16
N ILE A 153 15.36 6.00 -4.99
CA ILE A 153 14.71 5.10 -5.95
C ILE A 153 15.70 4.66 -7.04
N LYS A 154 16.41 5.63 -7.64
CA LYS A 154 17.36 5.38 -8.72
C LYS A 154 18.50 4.44 -8.31
N ASP A 155 19.00 4.60 -7.09
CA ASP A 155 20.14 3.84 -6.58
C ASP A 155 19.71 2.51 -5.92
N GLY A 156 18.39 2.20 -5.92
CA GLY A 156 17.85 0.95 -5.40
C GLY A 156 17.79 0.86 -3.87
N HIS A 157 17.84 1.97 -3.17
CA HIS A 157 17.64 1.99 -1.71
C HIS A 157 16.16 1.81 -1.33
N ILE A 158 15.24 2.29 -2.16
CA ILE A 158 13.80 2.02 -2.01
C ILE A 158 13.48 0.82 -2.90
N GLU A 159 13.17 -0.32 -2.27
CA GLU A 159 12.88 -1.60 -2.94
C GLU A 159 11.37 -1.93 -2.92
N ASP A 160 10.57 -1.24 -2.12
CA ASP A 160 9.16 -1.50 -1.96
C ASP A 160 8.33 -0.99 -3.15
N ALA A 161 7.60 -1.90 -3.80
CA ALA A 161 6.91 -1.62 -5.06
C ALA A 161 5.78 -0.58 -4.93
N LYS A 162 4.99 -0.60 -3.83
CA LYS A 162 3.91 0.37 -3.61
C LYS A 162 4.46 1.78 -3.42
N THR A 163 5.56 1.90 -2.70
CA THR A 163 6.29 3.15 -2.47
C THR A 163 6.85 3.71 -3.76
N ILE A 164 7.57 2.88 -4.54
CA ILE A 164 8.11 3.30 -5.85
C ILE A 164 6.98 3.75 -6.78
N ALA A 165 5.90 2.96 -6.87
CA ALA A 165 4.78 3.26 -7.75
C ALA A 165 4.14 4.61 -7.43
N LEU A 166 3.80 4.85 -6.15
CA LEU A 166 3.13 6.09 -5.75
C LEU A 166 4.03 7.32 -5.85
N LEU A 167 5.30 7.20 -5.43
CA LEU A 167 6.29 8.29 -5.53
C LEU A 167 6.52 8.70 -6.99
N LEU A 168 6.77 7.73 -7.90
CA LEU A 168 7.00 8.04 -9.31
C LEU A 168 5.73 8.58 -9.99
N TYR A 169 4.54 8.04 -9.65
CA TYR A 169 3.26 8.56 -10.13
C TYR A 169 3.11 10.04 -9.77
N TRP A 170 3.31 10.37 -8.48
CA TRP A 170 3.19 11.73 -8.00
C TRP A 170 4.25 12.66 -8.60
N MET A 171 5.52 12.25 -8.60
CA MET A 171 6.62 13.04 -9.15
C MET A 171 6.47 13.33 -10.64
N HIS A 172 5.86 12.40 -11.41
CA HIS A 172 5.69 12.58 -12.85
C HIS A 172 4.49 13.47 -13.20
N LEU A 173 3.40 13.40 -12.44
CA LEU A 173 2.15 14.07 -12.77
C LEU A 173 1.93 15.38 -12.00
N HIS A 174 2.61 15.58 -10.88
CA HIS A 174 2.39 16.70 -9.97
C HIS A 174 3.64 17.52 -9.65
N SER A 175 4.84 17.13 -10.18
CA SER A 175 6.00 18.00 -10.12
C SER A 175 5.91 19.08 -11.19
N PRO A 176 6.16 20.36 -10.84
CA PRO A 176 6.15 21.47 -11.79
C PRO A 176 7.27 21.35 -12.84
#